data_f5ddba4c43a69fdf161e1a0e602a50e3
#
_entry.id   f5ddba4c43a69fdf161e1a0e602a50e3
#
_cell.length_a   1.000
_cell.length_b   1.000
_cell.length_c   1.000
_cell.angle_alpha   90.00
_cell.angle_beta   90.00
_cell.angle_gamma   90.00
#
_symmetry.space_group_name_H-M   'P 1'
#
loop_
_entity.id
_entity.type
_entity.pdbx_description
1 polymer ?
#
loop_
_entity_poly.entity_id
_entity_poly.type
_entity_poly.pdbx_seq_one_letter_code
_entity_poly.pdbx_strand_id
1 'polypeptide(L)'
;MHTAPARRRSHTGTRRPICAPRRSDDRYLIVNADDLGADRGTSRGIIEAHARGIVTSASLMVDMPDARAAMRAAREHPRLGVGLHVSFTAGPRTVDLSDARAVRQELERQLERFVELSGQEPTHVDSHHHVHCRPELAPLFVALCRARRIPLRGFSGVTYLGHFYGQWEHGKTDLQHISPEYLMSLLVGIRPGVSELACHPGDRDARFDPMYDWQRRFELDALTDPRVTTVARRSVRLINYRDLGRLLPAPPRRAATYSPA
;
A
#
# COMPACT_ATOMS: atom_id res chain seq x y z
N MET A 1 36.26 47.32 -20.00
CA MET A 1 36.20 45.86 -19.67
C MET A 1 34.85 45.62 -18.99
N HIS A 2 33.87 45.10 -19.73
CA HIS A 2 32.52 44.80 -19.21
C HIS A 2 32.45 43.29 -19.00
N THR A 3 32.31 42.87 -17.73
CA THR A 3 32.07 41.51 -17.36
C THR A 3 30.58 41.25 -17.38
N ALA A 4 30.14 40.33 -18.25
CA ALA A 4 28.74 39.85 -18.34
C ALA A 4 28.41 38.94 -17.18
N PRO A 5 27.17 38.97 -16.60
CA PRO A 5 26.77 38.09 -15.53
C PRO A 5 26.45 36.69 -16.06
N ALA A 6 26.92 35.66 -15.36
CA ALA A 6 26.66 34.26 -15.63
C ALA A 6 25.15 33.93 -15.48
N ARG A 7 24.53 33.44 -16.56
CA ARG A 7 23.15 32.91 -16.54
C ARG A 7 23.07 31.66 -15.70
N ARG A 8 22.37 31.71 -14.55
CA ARG A 8 21.93 30.54 -13.79
C ARG A 8 20.91 29.77 -14.65
N ARG A 9 21.26 28.55 -15.04
CA ARG A 9 20.31 27.60 -15.63
C ARG A 9 19.38 27.12 -14.51
N SER A 10 18.14 27.59 -14.51
CA SER A 10 17.07 27.03 -13.67
C SER A 10 16.69 25.66 -14.26
N HIS A 11 17.06 24.57 -13.58
CA HIS A 11 16.54 23.25 -13.88
C HIS A 11 15.11 23.14 -13.33
N THR A 12 14.15 23.68 -14.09
CA THR A 12 12.74 23.30 -13.93
C THR A 12 12.55 21.96 -14.59
N GLY A 13 12.83 20.88 -13.85
CA GLY A 13 12.53 19.52 -14.26
C GLY A 13 11.02 19.35 -14.37
N THR A 14 10.45 19.56 -15.55
CA THR A 14 9.06 19.25 -15.85
C THR A 14 8.87 17.73 -15.67
N ARG A 15 8.09 17.33 -14.65
CA ARG A 15 7.72 15.93 -14.45
C ARG A 15 6.94 15.45 -15.67
N ARG A 16 7.41 14.36 -16.30
CA ARG A 16 6.68 13.71 -17.39
C ARG A 16 5.31 13.22 -16.86
N PRO A 17 4.23 13.33 -17.66
CA PRO A 17 2.94 12.75 -17.30
C PRO A 17 3.06 11.22 -17.13
N ILE A 18 2.26 10.63 -16.24
CA ILE A 18 2.21 9.17 -16.00
C ILE A 18 1.88 8.40 -17.29
N CYS A 19 1.21 9.04 -18.25
CA CYS A 19 0.87 8.46 -19.55
C CYS A 19 2.05 8.35 -20.54
N ALA A 20 3.24 8.87 -20.21
CA ALA A 20 4.40 8.73 -21.09
C ALA A 20 4.95 7.28 -21.03
N PRO A 21 5.48 6.72 -22.16
CA PRO A 21 6.08 5.40 -22.15
C PRO A 21 7.14 5.28 -21.06
N ARG A 22 7.15 4.14 -20.37
CA ARG A 22 8.10 3.83 -19.31
C ARG A 22 9.51 3.76 -19.89
N ARG A 23 10.47 4.43 -19.23
CA ARG A 23 11.89 4.24 -19.49
C ARG A 23 12.44 3.11 -18.63
N SER A 24 13.54 2.50 -19.02
CA SER A 24 14.19 1.42 -18.26
C SER A 24 14.66 1.84 -16.88
N ASP A 25 14.88 3.13 -16.68
CA ASP A 25 15.35 3.76 -15.42
C ASP A 25 14.26 4.41 -14.58
N ASP A 26 13.00 4.43 -15.07
CA ASP A 26 11.86 4.98 -14.30
C ASP A 26 11.60 4.15 -13.03
N ARG A 27 11.45 4.84 -11.90
CA ARG A 27 11.11 4.26 -10.60
C ARG A 27 9.73 4.72 -10.18
N TYR A 28 8.82 3.76 -10.04
CA TYR A 28 7.46 4.01 -9.61
C TYR A 28 7.24 3.39 -8.22
N LEU A 29 6.56 4.12 -7.34
CA LEU A 29 6.28 3.65 -6.00
C LEU A 29 4.80 3.79 -5.66
N ILE A 30 4.20 2.68 -5.25
CA ILE A 30 2.94 2.63 -4.51
C ILE A 30 3.30 2.64 -3.03
N VAL A 31 2.72 3.55 -2.25
CA VAL A 31 2.77 3.51 -0.78
C VAL A 31 1.40 3.09 -0.32
N ASN A 32 1.27 1.83 0.11
CA ASN A 32 0.01 1.25 0.56
C ASN A 32 -0.07 1.24 2.09
N ALA A 33 -1.12 1.85 2.61
CA ALA A 33 -1.42 1.80 4.04
C ALA A 33 -2.43 0.66 4.31
N ASP A 34 -1.99 -0.32 5.07
CA ASP A 34 -2.77 -1.49 5.45
C ASP A 34 -3.76 -1.14 6.59
N ASP A 35 -4.75 -1.99 6.82
CA ASP A 35 -5.72 -1.92 7.92
C ASP A 35 -6.71 -0.74 7.88
N LEU A 36 -6.97 -0.11 6.75
CA LEU A 36 -8.02 0.90 6.63
C LEU A 36 -9.36 0.30 7.12
N GLY A 37 -10.07 1.02 7.97
CA GLY A 37 -11.35 0.55 8.53
C GLY A 37 -11.24 -0.30 9.79
N ALA A 38 -10.03 -0.67 10.21
CA ALA A 38 -9.80 -1.46 11.43
C ALA A 38 -10.41 -0.78 12.66
N ASP A 39 -10.09 0.49 12.84
CA ASP A 39 -10.71 1.40 13.79
C ASP A 39 -10.62 2.86 13.32
N ARG A 40 -11.23 3.75 14.09
CA ARG A 40 -11.31 5.17 13.76
C ARG A 40 -9.94 5.86 13.74
N GLY A 41 -9.05 5.51 14.67
CA GLY A 41 -7.72 6.11 14.78
C GLY A 41 -6.84 5.69 13.61
N THR A 42 -6.84 4.39 13.28
CA THR A 42 -6.16 3.83 12.11
C THR A 42 -6.65 4.51 10.83
N SER A 43 -7.97 4.59 10.63
CA SER A 43 -8.55 5.21 9.43
C SER A 43 -8.17 6.68 9.30
N ARG A 44 -8.21 7.46 10.40
CA ARG A 44 -7.78 8.88 10.37
C ARG A 44 -6.32 9.02 10.01
N GLY A 45 -5.43 8.22 10.63
CA GLY A 45 -4.00 8.26 10.33
C GLY A 45 -3.70 7.94 8.88
N ILE A 46 -4.36 6.95 8.29
CA ILE A 46 -4.22 6.60 6.87
C ILE A 46 -4.65 7.76 5.96
N ILE A 47 -5.81 8.37 6.23
CA ILE A 47 -6.30 9.52 5.45
C ILE A 47 -5.36 10.73 5.61
N GLU A 48 -4.82 10.98 6.82
CA GLU A 48 -3.83 12.04 7.04
C GLU A 48 -2.53 11.76 6.29
N ALA A 49 -2.01 10.53 6.33
CA ALA A 49 -0.81 10.13 5.60
C ALA A 49 -0.97 10.27 4.08
N HIS A 50 -2.19 10.09 3.56
CA HIS A 50 -2.50 10.38 2.16
C HIS A 50 -2.59 11.88 1.88
N ALA A 51 -3.31 12.63 2.70
CA ALA A 51 -3.58 14.05 2.45
C ALA A 51 -2.32 14.92 2.59
N ARG A 52 -1.44 14.60 3.53
CA ARG A 52 -0.28 15.41 3.93
C ARG A 52 1.06 14.77 3.61
N GLY A 53 1.10 13.45 3.39
CA GLY A 53 2.32 12.67 3.20
C GLY A 53 2.43 12.03 1.83
N ILE A 54 2.97 10.82 1.82
CA ILE A 54 3.33 10.09 0.60
C ILE A 54 2.42 8.88 0.30
N VAL A 55 1.44 8.56 1.14
CA VAL A 55 0.53 7.43 0.93
C VAL A 55 -0.31 7.65 -0.32
N THR A 56 -0.39 6.63 -1.18
CA THR A 56 -1.10 6.68 -2.47
C THR A 56 -2.21 5.65 -2.59
N SER A 57 -2.13 4.60 -1.80
CA SER A 57 -3.11 3.51 -1.73
C SER A 57 -3.37 3.12 -0.28
N ALA A 58 -4.51 2.50 -0.03
CA ALA A 58 -4.83 1.86 1.24
C ALA A 58 -5.64 0.60 0.98
N SER A 59 -5.59 -0.37 1.88
CA SER A 59 -6.40 -1.57 1.79
C SER A 59 -7.38 -1.70 2.96
N LEU A 60 -8.67 -1.90 2.64
CA LEU A 60 -9.81 -1.85 3.55
C LEU A 60 -10.12 -3.22 4.15
N MET A 61 -10.23 -3.29 5.47
CA MET A 61 -10.78 -4.43 6.21
C MET A 61 -12.31 -4.30 6.30
N VAL A 62 -13.04 -4.99 5.44
CA VAL A 62 -14.49 -4.77 5.19
C VAL A 62 -15.42 -5.09 6.36
N ASP A 63 -15.01 -5.95 7.28
CA ASP A 63 -15.81 -6.42 8.41
C ASP A 63 -15.48 -5.69 9.72
N MET A 64 -14.51 -4.79 9.69
CA MET A 64 -14.09 -4.09 10.90
C MET A 64 -14.99 -2.90 11.23
N PRO A 65 -15.02 -2.45 12.50
CA PRO A 65 -16.01 -1.49 13.00
C PRO A 65 -16.07 -0.18 12.23
N ASP A 66 -14.91 0.31 11.73
CA ASP A 66 -14.85 1.59 11.04
C ASP A 66 -14.94 1.50 9.51
N ALA A 67 -15.07 0.29 8.94
CA ALA A 67 -15.01 0.05 7.50
C ALA A 67 -15.92 0.98 6.67
N ARG A 68 -17.17 1.15 7.11
CA ARG A 68 -18.15 2.01 6.42
C ARG A 68 -17.76 3.50 6.50
N ALA A 69 -17.28 3.96 7.66
CA ALA A 69 -16.87 5.35 7.84
C ALA A 69 -15.57 5.63 7.09
N ALA A 70 -14.62 4.72 7.15
CA ALA A 70 -13.36 4.79 6.41
C ALA A 70 -13.58 4.87 4.89
N MET A 71 -14.49 4.04 4.34
CA MET A 71 -14.84 4.10 2.91
C MET A 71 -15.49 5.44 2.53
N ARG A 72 -16.35 6.02 3.40
CA ARG A 72 -16.90 7.37 3.15
C ARG A 72 -15.79 8.42 3.11
N ALA A 73 -14.86 8.40 4.10
CA ALA A 73 -13.73 9.33 4.13
C ALA A 73 -12.84 9.16 2.90
N ALA A 74 -12.55 7.93 2.48
CA ALA A 74 -11.74 7.66 1.29
C ALA A 74 -12.35 8.23 -0.01
N ARG A 75 -13.68 8.31 -0.12
CA ARG A 75 -14.36 8.93 -1.28
C ARG A 75 -14.08 10.43 -1.42
N GLU A 76 -13.80 11.11 -0.31
CA GLU A 76 -13.42 12.53 -0.32
C GLU A 76 -11.98 12.71 -0.85
N HIS A 77 -11.25 11.61 -1.00
CA HIS A 77 -9.88 11.56 -1.51
C HIS A 77 -9.76 10.75 -2.81
N PRO A 78 -10.24 11.23 -3.96
CA PRO A 78 -10.35 10.45 -5.20
C PRO A 78 -9.01 9.96 -5.75
N ARG A 79 -7.90 10.55 -5.30
CA ARG A 79 -6.55 10.10 -5.67
C ARG A 79 -6.05 8.92 -4.83
N LEU A 80 -6.69 8.60 -3.71
CA LEU A 80 -6.38 7.42 -2.92
C LEU A 80 -6.90 6.17 -3.63
N GLY A 81 -6.01 5.24 -3.97
CA GLY A 81 -6.41 3.91 -4.43
C GLY A 81 -6.90 3.10 -3.22
N VAL A 82 -8.10 2.51 -3.29
CA VAL A 82 -8.59 1.67 -2.20
C VAL A 82 -8.70 0.23 -2.68
N GLY A 83 -7.97 -0.66 -2.02
CA GLY A 83 -7.97 -2.11 -2.21
C GLY A 83 -8.70 -2.85 -1.09
N LEU A 84 -8.75 -4.17 -1.19
CA LEU A 84 -9.32 -5.07 -0.18
C LEU A 84 -8.19 -5.68 0.67
N HIS A 85 -8.21 -5.42 1.98
CA HIS A 85 -7.36 -6.08 2.98
C HIS A 85 -8.09 -7.27 3.55
N VAL A 86 -7.88 -8.45 2.95
CA VAL A 86 -8.56 -9.67 3.38
C VAL A 86 -8.12 -10.05 4.78
N SER A 87 -9.05 -10.27 5.69
CA SER A 87 -8.76 -10.73 7.04
C SER A 87 -9.45 -12.07 7.33
N PHE A 88 -8.63 -13.08 7.66
CA PHE A 88 -9.09 -14.40 8.12
C PHE A 88 -8.73 -14.65 9.58
N THR A 89 -7.85 -13.84 10.14
CA THR A 89 -7.21 -14.08 11.44
C THR A 89 -7.53 -13.00 12.48
N ALA A 90 -8.17 -11.91 12.05
CA ALA A 90 -8.55 -10.81 12.94
C ALA A 90 -9.95 -10.30 12.62
N GLY A 91 -10.59 -9.66 13.61
CA GLY A 91 -11.93 -9.12 13.49
C GLY A 91 -13.03 -10.11 13.90
N PRO A 92 -14.30 -9.80 13.58
CA PRO A 92 -15.45 -10.58 14.05
C PRO A 92 -15.62 -11.94 13.36
N ARG A 93 -14.87 -12.18 12.27
CA ARG A 93 -14.92 -13.42 11.49
C ARG A 93 -13.52 -13.96 11.32
N THR A 94 -13.31 -15.14 11.85
CA THR A 94 -12.07 -15.91 11.66
C THR A 94 -12.38 -17.17 10.85
N VAL A 95 -11.40 -17.65 10.10
CA VAL A 95 -11.54 -18.81 9.22
C VAL A 95 -10.44 -19.81 9.56
N ASP A 96 -10.79 -21.09 9.58
CA ASP A 96 -9.79 -22.15 9.62
C ASP A 96 -9.03 -22.17 8.28
N LEU A 97 -7.77 -21.77 8.33
CA LEU A 97 -6.92 -21.67 7.14
C LEU A 97 -6.58 -23.03 6.51
N SER A 98 -6.84 -24.13 7.20
CA SER A 98 -6.69 -25.48 6.66
C SER A 98 -7.88 -25.93 5.79
N ASP A 99 -9.05 -25.27 5.93
CA ASP A 99 -10.24 -25.52 5.09
C ASP A 99 -10.24 -24.60 3.86
N ALA A 100 -9.66 -25.09 2.77
CA ALA A 100 -9.60 -24.34 1.50
C ALA A 100 -10.98 -23.92 0.95
N ARG A 101 -12.07 -24.65 1.28
CA ARG A 101 -13.42 -24.30 0.87
C ARG A 101 -13.93 -23.10 1.67
N ALA A 102 -13.78 -23.14 2.99
CA ALA A 102 -14.15 -22.04 3.87
C ALA A 102 -13.36 -20.77 3.52
N VAL A 103 -12.05 -20.90 3.30
CA VAL A 103 -11.18 -19.78 2.87
C VAL A 103 -11.68 -19.17 1.55
N ARG A 104 -11.99 -19.98 0.55
CA ARG A 104 -12.52 -19.48 -0.74
C ARG A 104 -13.84 -18.75 -0.55
N GLN A 105 -14.79 -19.33 0.18
CA GLN A 105 -16.10 -18.73 0.41
C GLN A 105 -15.98 -17.39 1.14
N GLU A 106 -15.11 -17.32 2.14
CA GLU A 106 -14.91 -16.09 2.90
C GLU A 106 -14.18 -15.02 2.07
N LEU A 107 -13.21 -15.41 1.23
CA LEU A 107 -12.53 -14.50 0.32
C LEU A 107 -13.51 -13.86 -0.68
N GLU A 108 -14.38 -14.68 -1.30
CA GLU A 108 -15.43 -14.22 -2.21
C GLU A 108 -16.42 -13.29 -1.49
N ARG A 109 -16.86 -13.65 -0.27
CA ARG A 109 -17.75 -12.82 0.54
C ARG A 109 -17.14 -11.47 0.90
N GLN A 110 -15.85 -11.41 1.30
CA GLN A 110 -15.18 -10.14 1.61
C GLN A 110 -15.05 -9.26 0.37
N LEU A 111 -14.81 -9.84 -0.80
CA LEU A 111 -14.79 -9.10 -2.05
C LEU A 111 -16.15 -8.51 -2.39
N GLU A 112 -17.23 -9.30 -2.27
CA GLU A 112 -18.59 -8.81 -2.47
C GLU A 112 -18.92 -7.69 -1.48
N ARG A 113 -18.54 -7.88 -0.21
CA ARG A 113 -18.74 -6.85 0.81
C ARG A 113 -17.97 -5.56 0.51
N PHE A 114 -16.80 -5.66 -0.06
CA PHE A 114 -16.04 -4.49 -0.54
C PHE A 114 -16.83 -3.75 -1.62
N VAL A 115 -17.35 -4.47 -2.62
CA VAL A 115 -18.16 -3.87 -3.69
C VAL A 115 -19.43 -3.21 -3.15
N GLU A 116 -20.12 -3.83 -2.19
CA GLU A 116 -21.29 -3.22 -1.52
C GLU A 116 -20.93 -1.89 -0.82
N LEU A 117 -19.77 -1.84 -0.14
CA LEU A 117 -19.34 -0.65 0.58
C LEU A 117 -18.82 0.45 -0.35
N SER A 118 -18.13 0.09 -1.43
CA SER A 118 -17.43 1.03 -2.31
C SER A 118 -18.25 1.43 -3.55
N GLY A 119 -19.09 0.54 -4.05
CA GLY A 119 -19.78 0.65 -5.34
C GLY A 119 -18.90 0.28 -6.55
N GLN A 120 -17.71 -0.27 -6.34
CA GLN A 120 -16.74 -0.61 -7.39
C GLN A 120 -15.82 -1.75 -6.95
N GLU A 121 -15.13 -2.39 -7.90
CA GLU A 121 -14.08 -3.37 -7.58
C GLU A 121 -12.91 -2.71 -6.84
N PRO A 122 -12.20 -3.44 -5.94
CA PRO A 122 -11.00 -2.94 -5.28
C PRO A 122 -9.89 -2.69 -6.30
N THR A 123 -9.05 -1.69 -6.03
CA THR A 123 -7.90 -1.39 -6.89
C THR A 123 -6.83 -2.47 -6.86
N HIS A 124 -6.78 -3.24 -5.79
CA HIS A 124 -5.90 -4.37 -5.54
C HIS A 124 -6.45 -5.22 -4.39
N VAL A 125 -5.86 -6.38 -4.20
CA VAL A 125 -6.09 -7.26 -3.06
C VAL A 125 -4.76 -7.53 -2.36
N ASP A 126 -4.78 -7.53 -1.05
CA ASP A 126 -3.75 -8.02 -0.15
C ASP A 126 -4.41 -8.70 1.06
N SER A 127 -3.67 -9.00 2.12
CA SER A 127 -4.29 -9.61 3.29
C SER A 127 -3.52 -9.36 4.56
N HIS A 128 -4.26 -9.28 5.65
CA HIS A 128 -3.74 -9.22 7.02
C HIS A 128 -2.86 -10.43 7.31
N HIS A 129 -1.71 -10.19 7.96
CA HIS A 129 -0.68 -11.21 8.22
C HIS A 129 -0.17 -11.91 6.95
N HIS A 130 -0.29 -11.30 5.78
CA HIS A 130 0.18 -11.83 4.49
C HIS A 130 -0.27 -13.26 4.18
N VAL A 131 -1.47 -13.66 4.63
CA VAL A 131 -1.99 -15.03 4.42
C VAL A 131 -2.11 -15.39 2.94
N HIS A 132 -2.26 -14.41 2.05
CA HIS A 132 -2.25 -14.60 0.60
C HIS A 132 -0.90 -15.07 0.04
N CYS A 133 0.19 -14.96 0.83
CA CYS A 133 1.53 -15.43 0.45
C CYS A 133 1.79 -16.87 0.88
N ARG A 134 0.92 -17.49 1.70
CA ARG A 134 1.08 -18.88 2.12
C ARG A 134 0.94 -19.80 0.91
N PRO A 135 1.88 -20.76 0.70
CA PRO A 135 1.88 -21.61 -0.50
C PRO A 135 0.55 -22.34 -0.72
N GLU A 136 -0.11 -22.77 0.36
CA GLU A 136 -1.38 -23.48 0.33
C GLU A 136 -2.58 -22.60 -0.03
N LEU A 137 -2.53 -21.28 0.25
CA LEU A 137 -3.61 -20.32 0.03
C LEU A 137 -3.42 -19.46 -1.22
N ALA A 138 -2.18 -19.17 -1.58
CA ALA A 138 -1.86 -18.31 -2.72
C ALA A 138 -2.59 -18.68 -4.02
N PRO A 139 -2.77 -19.98 -4.39
CA PRO A 139 -3.52 -20.34 -5.59
C PRO A 139 -4.98 -19.85 -5.58
N LEU A 140 -5.64 -19.80 -4.41
CA LEU A 140 -7.02 -19.31 -4.28
C LEU A 140 -7.10 -17.82 -4.57
N PHE A 141 -6.22 -17.04 -3.95
CA PHE A 141 -6.12 -15.59 -4.19
C PHE A 141 -5.80 -15.26 -5.66
N VAL A 142 -4.78 -15.95 -6.21
CA VAL A 142 -4.38 -15.75 -7.60
C VAL A 142 -5.53 -16.08 -8.56
N ALA A 143 -6.26 -17.17 -8.34
CA ALA A 143 -7.39 -17.55 -9.20
C ALA A 143 -8.49 -16.51 -9.17
N LEU A 144 -8.91 -16.05 -7.97
CA LEU A 144 -9.95 -15.04 -7.81
C LEU A 144 -9.53 -13.69 -8.42
N CYS A 145 -8.34 -13.21 -8.08
CA CYS A 145 -7.86 -11.92 -8.54
C CYS A 145 -7.70 -11.87 -10.06
N ARG A 146 -7.24 -12.99 -10.68
CA ARG A 146 -7.18 -13.11 -12.15
C ARG A 146 -8.57 -13.10 -12.80
N ALA A 147 -9.53 -13.83 -12.25
CA ALA A 147 -10.90 -13.87 -12.76
C ALA A 147 -11.54 -12.48 -12.76
N ARG A 148 -11.27 -11.68 -11.75
CA ARG A 148 -11.78 -10.31 -11.58
C ARG A 148 -10.86 -9.24 -12.19
N ARG A 149 -9.67 -9.59 -12.70
CA ARG A 149 -8.65 -8.67 -13.23
C ARG A 149 -8.16 -7.64 -12.19
N ILE A 150 -8.08 -8.06 -10.95
CA ILE A 150 -7.64 -7.24 -9.83
C ILE A 150 -6.15 -7.57 -9.53
N PRO A 151 -5.27 -6.58 -9.39
CA PRO A 151 -3.90 -6.80 -8.92
C PRO A 151 -3.87 -7.47 -7.55
N LEU A 152 -2.96 -8.44 -7.36
CA LEU A 152 -2.68 -9.06 -6.06
C LEU A 152 -1.28 -8.66 -5.62
N ARG A 153 -1.11 -8.18 -4.39
CA ARG A 153 0.19 -7.85 -3.79
C ARG A 153 1.16 -9.02 -3.95
N GLY A 154 2.40 -8.74 -4.33
CA GLY A 154 3.46 -9.74 -4.52
C GLY A 154 3.33 -10.63 -5.76
N PHE A 155 2.19 -10.56 -6.51
CA PHE A 155 1.94 -11.45 -7.68
C PHE A 155 1.67 -10.69 -8.98
N SER A 156 1.70 -9.36 -8.96
CA SER A 156 1.31 -8.51 -10.10
C SER A 156 2.49 -7.81 -10.78
N GLY A 157 3.72 -8.31 -10.63
CA GLY A 157 4.92 -7.70 -11.21
C GLY A 157 5.36 -6.42 -10.49
N VAL A 158 4.93 -6.26 -9.26
CA VAL A 158 5.30 -5.18 -8.33
C VAL A 158 6.26 -5.74 -7.30
N THR A 159 7.42 -5.11 -7.11
CA THR A 159 8.38 -5.50 -6.06
C THR A 159 7.85 -5.03 -4.70
N TYR A 160 7.64 -5.97 -3.78
CA TYR A 160 7.15 -5.67 -2.44
C TYR A 160 8.29 -5.26 -1.50
N LEU A 161 8.12 -4.16 -0.78
CA LEU A 161 9.06 -3.63 0.22
C LEU A 161 8.36 -3.61 1.57
N GLY A 162 8.57 -4.64 2.38
CA GLY A 162 7.95 -4.83 3.69
C GLY A 162 8.83 -4.37 4.87
N HIS A 163 9.95 -3.68 4.61
CA HIS A 163 10.92 -3.36 5.65
C HIS A 163 10.60 -2.09 6.46
N PHE A 164 9.64 -1.29 6.02
CA PHE A 164 9.15 -0.15 6.80
C PHE A 164 8.07 -0.63 7.77
N TYR A 165 8.53 -1.22 8.87
CA TYR A 165 7.67 -1.87 9.87
C TYR A 165 8.32 -1.82 11.25
N GLY A 166 7.56 -1.42 12.27
CA GLY A 166 8.08 -1.20 13.63
C GLY A 166 8.19 -2.46 14.49
N GLN A 167 7.58 -3.58 14.09
CA GLN A 167 7.70 -4.84 14.83
C GLN A 167 8.71 -5.74 14.13
N TRP A 168 9.76 -6.06 14.83
CA TRP A 168 10.76 -7.04 14.42
C TRP A 168 10.63 -8.32 15.24
N GLU A 169 11.47 -9.29 14.94
CA GLU A 169 11.49 -10.63 15.53
C GLU A 169 10.87 -10.74 16.94
N HIS A 170 9.85 -11.59 17.10
CA HIS A 170 9.20 -11.90 18.37
C HIS A 170 8.56 -10.70 19.11
N GLY A 171 8.01 -9.73 18.40
CA GLY A 171 7.32 -8.59 19.00
C GLY A 171 8.25 -7.52 19.58
N LYS A 172 9.54 -7.56 19.26
CA LYS A 172 10.46 -6.46 19.59
C LYS A 172 10.16 -5.26 18.71
N THR A 173 10.01 -4.11 19.34
CA THR A 173 9.87 -2.85 18.63
C THR A 173 11.23 -2.31 18.21
N ASP A 174 11.36 -1.96 16.94
CA ASP A 174 12.50 -1.23 16.41
C ASP A 174 12.04 0.05 15.71
N LEU A 175 12.14 1.17 16.42
CA LEU A 175 11.76 2.48 15.92
C LEU A 175 12.64 3.00 14.80
N GLN A 176 13.87 2.50 14.68
CA GLN A 176 14.74 2.94 13.61
C GLN A 176 14.14 2.58 12.25
N HIS A 177 13.48 1.42 12.14
CA HIS A 177 12.86 0.93 10.90
C HIS A 177 11.58 1.67 10.50
N ILE A 178 11.04 2.53 11.36
CA ILE A 178 9.91 3.42 11.05
C ILE A 178 10.26 4.90 11.21
N SER A 179 11.57 5.22 11.25
CA SER A 179 12.04 6.60 11.29
C SER A 179 11.99 7.27 9.91
N PRO A 180 11.86 8.62 9.86
CA PRO A 180 11.96 9.36 8.60
C PRO A 180 13.29 9.11 7.88
N GLU A 181 14.39 8.98 8.60
CA GLU A 181 15.74 8.73 8.05
C GLU A 181 15.81 7.39 7.33
N TYR A 182 15.27 6.34 7.96
CA TYR A 182 15.22 5.02 7.35
C TYR A 182 14.30 5.01 6.11
N LEU A 183 13.12 5.64 6.20
CA LEU A 183 12.21 5.77 5.06
C LEU A 183 12.87 6.51 3.88
N MET A 184 13.61 7.58 4.14
CA MET A 184 14.38 8.28 3.10
C MET A 184 15.44 7.38 2.47
N SER A 185 16.13 6.54 3.25
CA SER A 185 17.10 5.58 2.72
C SER A 185 16.45 4.54 1.80
N LEU A 186 15.29 3.99 2.20
CA LEU A 186 14.51 3.09 1.35
C LEU A 186 14.10 3.75 0.03
N LEU A 187 13.58 4.99 0.07
CA LEU A 187 13.15 5.73 -1.11
C LEU A 187 14.27 5.97 -2.12
N VAL A 188 15.48 6.26 -1.64
CA VAL A 188 16.68 6.44 -2.48
C VAL A 188 17.11 5.11 -3.10
N GLY A 189 16.99 4.01 -2.34
CA GLY A 189 17.40 2.67 -2.74
C GLY A 189 16.43 1.96 -3.72
N ILE A 190 15.25 2.52 -4.01
CA ILE A 190 14.28 1.90 -4.92
C ILE A 190 14.89 1.70 -6.30
N ARG A 191 14.79 0.45 -6.81
CA ARG A 191 15.28 0.07 -8.13
C ARG A 191 14.32 0.50 -9.25
N PRO A 192 14.79 0.60 -10.50
CA PRO A 192 13.91 0.81 -11.65
C PRO A 192 12.79 -0.24 -11.71
N GLY A 193 11.60 0.23 -12.01
CA GLY A 193 10.42 -0.64 -12.05
C GLY A 193 9.27 -0.08 -11.24
N VAL A 194 8.37 -0.96 -10.83
CA VAL A 194 7.26 -0.64 -9.93
C VAL A 194 7.49 -1.34 -8.60
N SER A 195 7.50 -0.57 -7.53
CA SER A 195 7.62 -1.08 -6.15
C SER A 195 6.40 -0.71 -5.33
N GLU A 196 6.10 -1.49 -4.31
CA GLU A 196 5.13 -1.19 -3.27
C GLU A 196 5.83 -1.16 -1.92
N LEU A 197 5.64 -0.08 -1.18
CA LEU A 197 5.98 0.05 0.22
C LEU A 197 4.71 -0.14 1.05
N ALA A 198 4.65 -1.15 1.91
CA ALA A 198 3.58 -1.31 2.89
C ALA A 198 3.87 -0.49 4.14
N CYS A 199 2.83 0.07 4.74
CA CYS A 199 2.90 0.83 5.99
C CYS A 199 1.59 0.72 6.78
N HIS A 200 1.64 1.07 8.07
CA HIS A 200 0.52 0.93 9.00
C HIS A 200 0.31 2.22 9.82
N PRO A 201 0.17 3.39 9.19
CA PRO A 201 -0.01 4.63 9.95
C PRO A 201 -1.33 4.63 10.72
N GLY A 202 -1.31 5.22 11.91
CA GLY A 202 -2.50 5.44 12.74
C GLY A 202 -2.35 6.66 13.60
N ASP A 203 -3.48 7.24 14.03
CA ASP A 203 -3.50 8.32 15.01
C ASP A 203 -3.61 7.73 16.43
N ARG A 204 -3.47 8.58 17.45
CA ARG A 204 -3.43 8.21 18.88
C ARG A 204 -4.62 7.37 19.37
N ASP A 205 -5.75 7.42 18.67
CA ASP A 205 -6.92 6.61 18.98
C ASP A 205 -6.94 5.25 18.25
N ALA A 206 -5.87 4.88 17.57
CA ALA A 206 -5.75 3.58 16.93
C ALA A 206 -5.68 2.51 18.02
N ARG A 207 -6.65 1.59 18.05
CA ARG A 207 -6.81 0.57 19.10
C ARG A 207 -7.05 -0.82 18.56
N PHE A 208 -6.91 -0.97 17.26
CA PHE A 208 -7.09 -2.27 16.62
C PHE A 208 -6.07 -3.30 17.14
N ASP A 209 -4.83 -2.87 17.28
CA ASP A 209 -3.76 -3.65 17.89
C ASP A 209 -3.07 -2.80 18.97
N PRO A 210 -3.44 -2.97 20.26
CA PRO A 210 -2.87 -2.18 21.34
C PRO A 210 -1.34 -2.32 21.52
N MET A 211 -0.77 -3.45 21.06
CA MET A 211 0.68 -3.67 21.10
C MET A 211 1.41 -2.87 20.02
N TYR A 212 0.67 -2.41 19.01
CA TYR A 212 1.21 -1.67 17.88
C TYR A 212 0.67 -0.23 17.76
N ASP A 213 -0.20 0.19 18.67
CA ASP A 213 -0.91 1.49 18.64
C ASP A 213 0.04 2.69 18.52
N TRP A 214 1.07 2.75 19.32
CA TRP A 214 2.01 3.87 19.32
C TRP A 214 2.99 3.83 18.12
N GLN A 215 3.36 2.67 17.61
CA GLN A 215 4.19 2.53 16.42
C GLN A 215 3.48 3.09 15.18
N ARG A 216 2.17 2.91 15.07
CA ARG A 216 1.35 3.49 14.01
C ARG A 216 1.46 5.00 13.95
N ARG A 217 1.58 5.65 15.10
CA ARG A 217 1.80 7.09 15.17
C ARG A 217 3.17 7.49 14.65
N PHE A 218 4.23 6.74 14.98
CA PHE A 218 5.57 6.98 14.46
C PHE A 218 5.61 6.79 12.93
N GLU A 219 4.94 5.78 12.40
CA GLU A 219 4.81 5.62 10.94
C GLU A 219 4.09 6.80 10.31
N LEU A 220 3.01 7.29 10.91
CA LEU A 220 2.29 8.48 10.44
C LEU A 220 3.20 9.71 10.41
N ASP A 221 3.95 9.94 11.48
CA ASP A 221 4.87 11.08 11.58
C ASP A 221 5.97 10.98 10.50
N ALA A 222 6.53 9.79 10.28
CA ALA A 222 7.52 9.57 9.22
C ALA A 222 6.94 9.77 7.81
N LEU A 223 5.75 9.21 7.53
CA LEU A 223 5.09 9.31 6.22
C LEU A 223 4.67 10.73 5.87
N THR A 224 4.46 11.58 6.88
CA THR A 224 4.06 12.99 6.71
C THR A 224 5.22 13.99 6.86
N ASP A 225 6.43 13.52 7.19
CA ASP A 225 7.62 14.37 7.31
C ASP A 225 7.92 15.10 5.99
N PRO A 226 8.05 16.44 5.98
CA PRO A 226 8.37 17.21 4.77
C PRO A 226 9.68 16.78 4.08
N ARG A 227 10.67 16.29 4.84
CA ARG A 227 11.94 15.78 4.30
C ARG A 227 11.69 14.52 3.48
N VAL A 228 10.88 13.59 3.99
CA VAL A 228 10.46 12.36 3.30
C VAL A 228 9.70 12.69 2.02
N THR A 229 8.73 13.61 2.09
CA THR A 229 8.01 14.07 0.90
C THR A 229 8.95 14.65 -0.16
N THR A 230 9.97 15.41 0.26
CA THR A 230 10.97 16.00 -0.64
C THR A 230 11.81 14.93 -1.32
N VAL A 231 12.30 13.94 -0.55
CA VAL A 231 13.09 12.82 -1.08
C VAL A 231 12.24 11.96 -2.02
N ALA A 232 11.02 11.61 -1.63
CA ALA A 232 10.11 10.83 -2.47
C ALA A 232 9.90 11.50 -3.84
N ARG A 233 9.64 12.80 -3.86
CA ARG A 233 9.46 13.57 -5.10
C ARG A 233 10.69 13.59 -6.01
N ARG A 234 11.89 13.43 -5.47
CA ARG A 234 13.15 13.43 -6.24
C ARG A 234 13.53 12.03 -6.72
N SER A 235 13.25 11.01 -5.90
CA SER A 235 13.72 9.64 -6.10
C SER A 235 12.77 8.78 -6.92
N VAL A 236 11.44 8.97 -6.78
CA VAL A 236 10.42 8.10 -7.37
C VAL A 236 9.24 8.89 -7.94
N ARG A 237 8.43 8.20 -8.75
CA ARG A 237 7.11 8.65 -9.18
C ARG A 237 6.07 7.94 -8.33
N LEU A 238 5.41 8.70 -7.44
CA LEU A 238 4.31 8.18 -6.64
C LEU A 238 3.11 7.88 -7.55
N ILE A 239 2.63 6.66 -7.48
CA ILE A 239 1.48 6.12 -8.21
C ILE A 239 0.57 5.36 -7.25
N ASN A 240 -0.61 4.99 -7.68
CA ASN A 240 -1.45 4.03 -6.97
C ASN A 240 -1.73 2.79 -7.84
N TYR A 241 -2.42 1.79 -7.30
CA TYR A 241 -2.68 0.54 -8.01
C TYR A 241 -3.53 0.69 -9.29
N ARG A 242 -4.35 1.76 -9.43
CA ARG A 242 -5.10 2.04 -10.68
C ARG A 242 -4.18 2.33 -11.87
N ASP A 243 -2.96 2.78 -11.59
CA ASP A 243 -2.00 3.14 -12.63
C ASP A 243 -1.28 1.91 -13.23
N LEU A 244 -1.33 0.74 -12.56
CA LEU A 244 -0.58 -0.45 -12.98
C LEU A 244 -0.93 -0.93 -14.39
N GLY A 245 -2.19 -0.92 -14.76
CA GLY A 245 -2.62 -1.34 -16.09
C GLY A 245 -2.02 -0.53 -17.26
N ARG A 246 -1.48 0.67 -16.95
CA ARG A 246 -0.79 1.54 -17.91
C ARG A 246 0.71 1.35 -17.90
N LEU A 247 1.26 0.79 -16.84
CA LEU A 247 2.70 0.69 -16.61
C LEU A 247 3.25 -0.72 -16.79
N LEU A 248 2.44 -1.72 -16.51
CA LEU A 248 2.82 -3.12 -16.63
C LEU A 248 2.01 -3.79 -17.73
N PRO A 249 2.65 -4.69 -18.52
CA PRO A 249 1.91 -5.54 -19.43
C PRO A 249 0.92 -6.40 -18.64
N ALA A 250 -0.17 -6.81 -19.30
CA ALA A 250 -1.10 -7.76 -18.69
C ALA A 250 -0.32 -8.99 -18.17
N PRO A 251 -0.60 -9.47 -16.95
CA PRO A 251 0.14 -10.60 -16.39
C PRO A 251 0.06 -11.81 -17.33
N PRO A 252 1.16 -12.56 -17.49
CA PRO A 252 1.18 -13.73 -18.34
C PRO A 252 0.15 -14.75 -17.85
N ARG A 253 -0.45 -15.52 -18.79
CA ARG A 253 -1.48 -16.52 -18.46
C ARG A 253 -0.97 -17.68 -17.57
N ARG A 254 0.35 -17.82 -17.36
CA ARG A 254 0.97 -18.81 -16.47
C ARG A 254 1.13 -18.29 -15.03
N ALA A 255 1.21 -19.23 -14.09
CA ALA A 255 1.31 -18.95 -12.66
C ALA A 255 2.44 -17.94 -12.36
N ALA A 256 2.09 -16.80 -11.77
CA ALA A 256 3.07 -15.92 -11.15
C ALA A 256 3.54 -16.58 -9.84
N THR A 257 4.85 -16.71 -9.66
CA THR A 257 5.45 -17.10 -8.39
C THR A 257 5.60 -15.84 -7.53
N TYR A 258 5.36 -15.98 -6.24
CA TYR A 258 5.67 -14.94 -5.25
C TYR A 258 7.18 -14.65 -5.28
N SER A 259 7.55 -13.38 -5.38
CA SER A 259 8.95 -12.93 -5.28
C SER A 259 9.04 -11.96 -4.10
N PRO A 260 9.49 -12.43 -2.93
CA PRO A 260 9.90 -11.53 -1.84
C PRO A 260 11.16 -10.78 -2.27
N ALA A 261 11.27 -9.53 -1.84
CA ALA A 261 12.49 -8.74 -1.93
C ALA A 261 13.39 -9.03 -0.75
#